data_6173ca77c302a4b370550b385fa24b4c
#
_entry.id   6173ca77c302a4b370550b385fa24b4c
#
_cell.length_a   1.000
_cell.length_b   1.000
_cell.length_c   1.000
_cell.angle_alpha   90.00
_cell.angle_beta   90.00
_cell.angle_gamma   90.00
#
_symmetry.space_group_name_H-M   'P 1'
#
loop_
_entity.id
_entity.type
_entity.pdbx_description
1 polymer ?
#
loop_
_entity_poly.entity_id
_entity_poly.type
_entity_poly.pdbx_seq_one_letter_code
_entity_poly.pdbx_strand_id
1 'polypeptide(L)'
;MDKKKVAFICVHNSCRSQIAEALGKHLAGDKFDFYSAGTETKSQINPDAVRLMKQLYGIDMAQSQYSKTIDKIPTPDIAISMGCDVGCPYIGRAFDDNWGLPDPTGKSDECFIQVIERISQKIKDLKLEK
;
A
#
# COMPACT_ATOMS: atom_id res chain seq x y z
N MET A 1 -7.35 20.36 11.84
CA MET A 1 -8.30 19.30 11.48
C MET A 1 -7.56 18.00 11.25
N ASP A 2 -8.15 16.93 11.74
CA ASP A 2 -7.52 15.62 11.58
C ASP A 2 -7.63 15.16 10.15
N LYS A 3 -6.55 14.58 9.65
CA LYS A 3 -6.54 13.99 8.33
C LYS A 3 -7.32 12.67 8.36
N LYS A 4 -7.94 12.32 7.25
CA LYS A 4 -8.56 11.00 7.11
C LYS A 4 -7.48 9.93 7.05
N LYS A 5 -7.77 8.79 7.65
CA LYS A 5 -6.86 7.64 7.67
C LYS A 5 -7.20 6.71 6.53
N VAL A 6 -6.23 6.46 5.67
CA VAL A 6 -6.35 5.56 4.52
C VAL A 6 -5.49 4.33 4.77
N ALA A 7 -6.09 3.14 4.70
CA ALA A 7 -5.37 1.89 4.88
C ALA A 7 -5.39 1.08 3.59
N PHE A 8 -4.22 0.64 3.17
CA PHE A 8 -4.05 -0.26 2.02
C PHE A 8 -3.87 -1.67 2.55
N ILE A 9 -4.71 -2.59 2.10
CA ILE A 9 -4.78 -3.94 2.65
C ILE A 9 -4.47 -4.97 1.57
N CYS A 10 -3.58 -5.91 1.91
CA CYS A 10 -3.35 -7.11 1.11
C CYS A 10 -3.04 -8.26 2.08
N VAL A 11 -2.82 -9.46 1.55
CA VAL A 11 -2.69 -10.63 2.43
C VAL A 11 -1.43 -10.53 3.29
N HIS A 12 -0.27 -10.32 2.69
CA HIS A 12 1.01 -10.38 3.41
C HIS A 12 1.58 -9.04 3.83
N ASN A 13 1.05 -7.93 3.34
CA ASN A 13 1.57 -6.60 3.63
C ASN A 13 3.08 -6.50 3.39
N SER A 14 3.53 -7.01 2.26
CA SER A 14 4.97 -7.03 1.96
C SER A 14 5.36 -6.36 0.65
N CYS A 15 4.43 -6.12 -0.25
CA CYS A 15 4.73 -5.54 -1.56
C CYS A 15 3.76 -4.41 -1.92
N ARG A 16 2.64 -4.72 -2.59
CA ARG A 16 1.72 -3.70 -3.11
C ARG A 16 1.23 -2.71 -2.05
N SER A 17 0.77 -3.18 -0.92
CA SER A 17 0.27 -2.30 0.14
C SER A 17 1.37 -1.44 0.75
N GLN A 18 2.60 -1.98 0.86
CA GLN A 18 3.74 -1.21 1.36
C GLN A 18 4.11 -0.10 0.38
N ILE A 19 4.13 -0.40 -0.91
CA ILE A 19 4.38 0.59 -1.95
C ILE A 19 3.32 1.70 -1.88
N ALA A 20 2.06 1.32 -1.74
CA ALA A 20 0.95 2.28 -1.65
C ALA A 20 1.09 3.18 -0.43
N GLU A 21 1.44 2.63 0.72
CA GLU A 21 1.66 3.43 1.93
C GLU A 21 2.79 4.45 1.71
N ALA A 22 3.91 4.01 1.15
CA ALA A 22 5.07 4.89 0.91
C ALA A 22 4.73 6.00 -0.08
N LEU A 23 4.09 5.65 -1.19
CA LEU A 23 3.70 6.63 -2.20
C LEU A 23 2.63 7.60 -1.68
N GLY A 24 1.69 7.08 -0.89
CA GLY A 24 0.67 7.92 -0.27
C GLY A 24 1.29 9.00 0.59
N LYS A 25 2.20 8.61 1.48
CA LYS A 25 2.91 9.57 2.34
C LYS A 25 3.72 10.58 1.53
N HIS A 26 4.34 10.12 0.45
CA HIS A 26 5.17 10.96 -0.40
C HIS A 26 4.34 11.94 -1.23
N LEU A 27 3.23 11.49 -1.81
CA LEU A 27 2.44 12.26 -2.76
C LEU A 27 1.28 13.02 -2.13
N ALA A 28 0.69 12.50 -1.06
CA ALA A 28 -0.55 13.03 -0.48
C ALA A 28 -0.55 13.03 1.04
N GLY A 29 0.63 12.99 1.66
CA GLY A 29 0.76 13.01 3.12
C GLY A 29 0.24 14.29 3.76
N ASP A 30 0.07 15.35 2.97
CA ASP A 30 -0.51 16.60 3.44
C ASP A 30 -2.04 16.52 3.59
N LYS A 31 -2.69 15.57 2.92
CA LYS A 31 -4.15 15.41 2.94
C LYS A 31 -4.63 14.21 3.77
N PHE A 32 -3.84 13.17 3.81
CA PHE A 32 -4.24 11.90 4.45
C PHE A 32 -3.13 11.35 5.30
N ASP A 33 -3.52 10.56 6.31
CA ASP A 33 -2.59 9.68 7.01
C ASP A 33 -2.69 8.30 6.39
N PHE A 34 -1.58 7.74 5.93
CA PHE A 34 -1.57 6.48 5.21
C PHE A 34 -0.99 5.35 6.05
N TYR A 35 -1.63 4.20 5.94
CA TYR A 35 -1.25 2.96 6.64
C TYR A 35 -1.37 1.80 5.68
N SER A 36 -0.73 0.68 6.03
CA SER A 36 -0.91 -0.57 5.31
C SER A 36 -0.89 -1.72 6.29
N ALA A 37 -1.56 -2.81 5.94
CA ALA A 37 -1.64 -3.99 6.79
C ALA A 37 -2.07 -5.20 5.98
N GLY A 38 -1.98 -6.38 6.59
CA GLY A 38 -2.42 -7.62 6.00
C GLY A 38 -3.02 -8.55 7.05
N THR A 39 -3.47 -9.72 6.61
CA THR A 39 -3.94 -10.75 7.53
C THR A 39 -2.78 -11.60 8.04
N GLU A 40 -1.69 -11.63 7.29
CA GLU A 40 -0.47 -12.35 7.67
C GLU A 40 0.70 -11.42 7.51
N THR A 41 1.80 -11.71 8.19
CA THR A 41 3.02 -10.92 8.05
C THR A 41 4.12 -11.74 7.40
N LYS A 42 5.08 -11.02 6.82
CA LYS A 42 6.36 -11.60 6.41
C LYS A 42 7.47 -10.98 7.24
N SER A 43 8.62 -11.65 7.27
CA SER A 43 9.74 -11.17 8.08
C SER A 43 10.30 -9.84 7.57
N GLN A 44 10.07 -9.52 6.30
CA GLN A 44 10.56 -8.27 5.71
C GLN A 44 9.68 -7.86 4.55
N ILE A 45 9.77 -6.57 4.20
CA ILE A 45 9.15 -6.05 2.99
C ILE A 45 9.88 -6.64 1.79
N ASN A 46 9.16 -6.87 0.69
CA ASN A 46 9.74 -7.42 -0.53
C ASN A 46 11.01 -6.62 -0.92
N PRO A 47 12.18 -7.26 -1.04
CA PRO A 47 13.44 -6.55 -1.31
C PRO A 47 13.44 -5.80 -2.65
N ASP A 48 12.77 -6.33 -3.67
CA ASP A 48 12.69 -5.65 -4.96
C ASP A 48 11.87 -4.38 -4.87
N ALA A 49 10.80 -4.41 -4.08
CA ALA A 49 10.00 -3.22 -3.84
C ALA A 49 10.82 -2.16 -3.11
N VAL A 50 11.57 -2.55 -2.08
CA VAL A 50 12.43 -1.63 -1.34
C VAL A 50 13.46 -0.99 -2.28
N ARG A 51 14.12 -1.81 -3.08
CA ARG A 51 15.15 -1.36 -4.01
C ARG A 51 14.61 -0.35 -5.02
N LEU A 52 13.50 -0.70 -5.66
CA LEU A 52 12.92 0.14 -6.71
C LEU A 52 12.33 1.43 -6.18
N MET A 53 11.71 1.39 -5.01
CA MET A 53 11.17 2.61 -4.40
C MET A 53 12.29 3.58 -4.04
N LYS A 54 13.42 3.06 -3.57
CA LYS A 54 14.59 3.90 -3.29
C LYS A 54 15.16 4.49 -4.58
N GLN A 55 15.24 3.66 -5.62
CA GLN A 55 15.80 4.09 -6.91
C GLN A 55 14.92 5.12 -7.61
N LEU A 56 13.61 4.94 -7.60
CA LEU A 56 12.67 5.79 -8.34
C LEU A 56 12.25 7.05 -7.57
N TYR A 57 12.13 6.95 -6.26
CA TYR A 57 11.58 8.03 -5.43
C TYR A 57 12.49 8.46 -4.27
N GLY A 58 13.59 7.77 -4.06
CA GLY A 58 14.47 8.05 -2.94
C GLY A 58 13.89 7.65 -1.59
N ILE A 59 12.87 6.79 -1.58
CA ILE A 59 12.19 6.35 -0.36
C ILE A 59 12.77 5.03 0.12
N ASP A 60 13.28 4.99 1.35
CA ASP A 60 13.76 3.75 1.96
C ASP A 60 12.67 3.18 2.86
N MET A 61 11.82 2.32 2.29
CA MET A 61 10.70 1.73 3.02
C MET A 61 11.14 0.89 4.21
N ALA A 62 12.32 0.27 4.11
CA ALA A 62 12.80 -0.60 5.17
C ALA A 62 13.13 0.15 6.45
N GLN A 63 13.39 1.45 6.37
CA GLN A 63 13.67 2.28 7.56
C GLN A 63 12.41 2.70 8.30
N SER A 64 11.31 2.91 7.58
CA SER A 64 10.11 3.52 8.16
C SER A 64 8.90 2.60 8.19
N GLN A 65 8.96 1.47 7.49
CA GLN A 65 7.80 0.58 7.35
C GLN A 65 8.19 -0.85 7.68
N TYR A 66 7.20 -1.64 8.02
CA TYR A 66 7.38 -3.07 8.30
C TYR A 66 6.07 -3.79 8.00
N SER A 67 6.17 -5.10 7.73
CA SER A 67 5.01 -5.94 7.50
C SER A 67 4.24 -6.12 8.82
N LYS A 68 2.93 -5.89 8.79
CA LYS A 68 2.12 -5.89 10.01
C LYS A 68 0.70 -6.33 9.74
N THR A 69 0.04 -6.79 10.78
CA THR A 69 -1.37 -7.19 10.71
C THR A 69 -2.29 -5.99 10.97
N ILE A 70 -3.57 -6.18 10.63
CA ILE A 70 -4.59 -5.12 10.67
C ILE A 70 -4.75 -4.55 12.09
N ASP A 71 -4.57 -5.37 13.11
CA ASP A 71 -4.69 -4.93 14.50
C ASP A 71 -3.60 -3.97 14.94
N LYS A 72 -2.55 -3.78 14.14
CA LYS A 72 -1.44 -2.89 14.45
C LYS A 72 -1.64 -1.47 13.93
N ILE A 73 -2.70 -1.23 13.18
CA ILE A 73 -2.99 0.11 12.64
C ILE A 73 -4.28 0.65 13.23
N PRO A 74 -4.47 1.99 13.26
CA PRO A 74 -5.74 2.54 13.73
C PRO A 74 -6.86 2.21 12.74
N THR A 75 -8.10 2.31 13.22
CA THR A 75 -9.26 2.07 12.37
C THR A 75 -9.27 3.08 11.22
N PRO A 76 -9.25 2.61 9.96
CA PRO A 76 -9.19 3.53 8.83
C PRO A 76 -10.54 4.18 8.53
N ASP A 77 -10.50 5.38 7.98
CA ASP A 77 -11.67 6.03 7.42
C ASP A 77 -11.95 5.50 6.01
N ILE A 78 -10.89 5.17 5.29
CA ILE A 78 -10.95 4.61 3.93
C ILE A 78 -10.10 3.34 3.90
N ALA A 79 -10.70 2.24 3.49
CA ALA A 79 -9.98 0.96 3.37
C ALA A 79 -9.96 0.53 1.91
N ILE A 80 -8.76 0.30 1.38
CA ILE A 80 -8.55 -0.02 -0.04
C ILE A 80 -7.85 -1.38 -0.14
N SER A 81 -8.46 -2.30 -0.90
CA SER A 81 -7.86 -3.59 -1.23
C SER A 81 -6.94 -3.41 -2.44
N MET A 82 -5.78 -4.06 -2.40
CA MET A 82 -4.82 -3.99 -3.50
C MET A 82 -5.04 -5.04 -4.58
N GLY A 83 -6.09 -5.84 -4.43
CA GLY A 83 -6.39 -6.93 -5.34
C GLY A 83 -6.02 -8.27 -4.72
N CYS A 84 -7.02 -9.12 -4.54
CA CYS A 84 -6.83 -10.43 -3.90
C CYS A 84 -7.33 -11.51 -4.84
N ASP A 85 -6.47 -12.45 -5.22
CA ASP A 85 -6.83 -13.50 -6.15
C ASP A 85 -7.77 -14.54 -5.53
N VAL A 86 -7.69 -14.73 -4.22
CA VAL A 86 -8.45 -15.75 -3.51
C VAL A 86 -9.38 -15.13 -2.47
N GLY A 87 -9.83 -13.91 -2.74
CA GLY A 87 -10.69 -13.20 -1.82
C GLY A 87 -9.90 -12.29 -0.88
N CYS A 88 -10.45 -11.13 -0.64
CA CYS A 88 -9.81 -10.14 0.23
C CYS A 88 -10.05 -10.51 1.69
N PRO A 89 -9.09 -10.19 2.57
CA PRO A 89 -9.27 -10.46 3.99
C PRO A 89 -10.43 -9.63 4.55
N TYR A 90 -11.12 -10.20 5.53
CA TYR A 90 -12.17 -9.47 6.25
C TYR A 90 -11.51 -8.59 7.31
N ILE A 91 -11.80 -7.31 7.26
CA ILE A 91 -11.21 -6.32 8.18
C ILE A 91 -12.22 -5.73 9.17
N GLY A 92 -13.39 -6.37 9.29
CA GLY A 92 -14.46 -5.88 10.17
C GLY A 92 -15.38 -4.88 9.49
N ARG A 93 -15.14 -4.58 8.22
CA ARG A 93 -15.97 -3.66 7.42
C ARG A 93 -15.75 -3.94 5.94
N ALA A 94 -16.61 -3.42 5.10
CA ALA A 94 -16.42 -3.52 3.66
C ALA A 94 -15.29 -2.60 3.20
N PHE A 95 -14.63 -2.96 2.11
CA PHE A 95 -13.64 -2.09 1.49
C PHE A 95 -14.35 -0.96 0.73
N ASP A 96 -13.75 0.22 0.79
CA ASP A 96 -14.26 1.37 0.03
C ASP A 96 -13.89 1.27 -1.44
N ASP A 97 -12.78 0.61 -1.75
CA ASP A 97 -12.32 0.43 -3.12
C ASP A 97 -11.45 -0.82 -3.22
N ASN A 98 -11.33 -1.34 -4.43
CA ASN A 98 -10.43 -2.44 -4.76
C ASN A 98 -9.65 -2.03 -6.00
N TRP A 99 -8.35 -1.81 -5.84
CA TRP A 99 -7.52 -1.33 -6.95
C TRP A 99 -7.15 -2.43 -7.95
N GLY A 100 -7.33 -3.70 -7.58
CA GLY A 100 -7.18 -4.82 -8.51
C GLY A 100 -5.83 -4.91 -9.19
N LEU A 101 -4.75 -4.65 -8.48
CA LEU A 101 -3.41 -4.61 -9.05
C LEU A 101 -2.79 -5.99 -9.10
N PRO A 102 -2.06 -6.32 -10.18
CA PRO A 102 -1.34 -7.59 -10.20
C PRO A 102 -0.22 -7.60 -9.17
N ASP A 103 0.10 -8.80 -8.67
CA ASP A 103 1.19 -8.97 -7.70
C ASP A 103 2.50 -9.15 -8.48
N PRO A 104 3.46 -8.21 -8.38
CA PRO A 104 4.72 -8.31 -9.13
C PRO A 104 5.77 -9.17 -8.46
N THR A 105 5.49 -9.75 -7.30
CA THR A 105 6.44 -10.58 -6.56
C THR A 105 6.99 -11.69 -7.45
N GLY A 106 8.32 -11.79 -7.54
CA GLY A 106 9.00 -12.78 -8.36
C GLY A 106 9.02 -12.46 -9.84
N LYS A 107 8.51 -11.31 -10.25
CA LYS A 107 8.49 -10.90 -11.66
C LYS A 107 9.58 -9.85 -11.92
N SER A 108 9.66 -9.38 -13.17
CA SER A 108 10.69 -8.45 -13.60
C SER A 108 10.53 -7.07 -12.97
N ASP A 109 11.59 -6.27 -13.00
CA ASP A 109 11.54 -4.87 -12.55
C ASP A 109 10.51 -4.08 -13.32
N GLU A 110 10.34 -4.36 -14.61
CA GLU A 110 9.33 -3.68 -15.42
C GLU A 110 7.93 -3.90 -14.86
N CYS A 111 7.62 -5.12 -14.42
CA CYS A 111 6.32 -5.40 -13.80
C CYS A 111 6.14 -4.62 -12.50
N PHE A 112 7.17 -4.53 -11.68
CA PHE A 112 7.16 -3.71 -10.46
C PHE A 112 6.92 -2.24 -10.79
N ILE A 113 7.66 -1.73 -11.77
CA ILE A 113 7.55 -0.32 -12.16
C ILE A 113 6.13 0.01 -12.64
N GLN A 114 5.52 -0.88 -13.43
CA GLN A 114 4.14 -0.68 -13.88
C GLN A 114 3.16 -0.62 -12.71
N VAL A 115 3.32 -1.49 -11.73
CA VAL A 115 2.48 -1.48 -10.53
C VAL A 115 2.68 -0.20 -9.73
N ILE A 116 3.93 0.21 -9.55
CA ILE A 116 4.28 1.45 -8.84
C ILE A 116 3.63 2.65 -9.53
N GLU A 117 3.70 2.72 -10.85
CA GLU A 117 3.10 3.82 -11.61
C GLU A 117 1.58 3.85 -11.48
N ARG A 118 0.93 2.68 -11.50
CA ARG A 118 -0.52 2.59 -11.32
C ARG A 118 -0.93 3.05 -9.93
N ILE A 119 -0.19 2.64 -8.91
CA ILE A 119 -0.46 3.07 -7.54
C ILE A 119 -0.29 4.57 -7.41
N SER A 120 0.78 5.11 -7.99
CA SER A 120 1.04 6.55 -7.98
C SER A 120 -0.13 7.33 -8.60
N GLN A 121 -0.62 6.88 -9.74
CA GLN A 121 -1.73 7.55 -10.41
C GLN A 121 -3.02 7.49 -9.58
N LYS A 122 -3.31 6.34 -8.99
CA LYS A 122 -4.51 6.18 -8.16
C LYS A 122 -4.45 7.05 -6.90
N ILE A 123 -3.28 7.22 -6.32
CA ILE A 123 -3.11 8.12 -5.16
C ILE A 123 -3.34 9.57 -5.55
N LYS A 124 -2.84 9.98 -6.72
CA LYS A 124 -3.08 11.33 -7.24
C LYS A 124 -4.57 11.57 -7.47
N ASP A 125 -5.27 10.58 -8.00
CA ASP A 125 -6.72 10.67 -8.22
C ASP A 125 -7.47 10.76 -6.89
N LEU A 126 -7.03 10.01 -5.89
CA LEU A 126 -7.61 10.05 -4.55
C LEU A 126 -7.45 11.44 -3.92
N LYS A 127 -6.27 12.03 -4.08
CA LYS A 127 -5.98 13.38 -3.58
C LYS A 127 -6.91 14.42 -4.21
N LEU A 128 -7.18 14.31 -5.50
CA LEU A 128 -8.05 15.23 -6.21
C LEU A 128 -9.51 15.11 -5.79
N GLU A 129 -9.96 13.89 -5.46
CA GLU A 129 -11.35 13.64 -5.06
C GLU A 129 -11.64 14.11 -3.63
N LYS A 130 -10.64 14.23 -2.81
CA LYS A 130 -10.78 14.56 -1.39
C LYS A 130 -10.12 15.88 -1.08
#